data_234495ad17cc7c5494158fda312dfbf9
#
_entry.id   234495ad17cc7c5494158fda312dfbf9
#
_cell.length_a   1.000
_cell.length_b   1.000
_cell.length_c   1.000
_cell.angle_alpha   90.00
_cell.angle_beta   90.00
_cell.angle_gamma   90.00
#
_symmetry.space_group_name_H-M   'P 1'
#
loop_
_entity.id
_entity.type
_entity.pdbx_description
1 polymer ?
#
loop_
_entity_poly.entity_id
_entity_poly.type
_entity_poly.pdbx_seq_one_letter_code
_entity_poly.pdbx_strand_id
1 'polypeptide(L)'
;MPDRDMPSFGEDGARGQGGPLARWPQANHVRGRTVVRFHGGVMANTREHRYAVSLIWNGNLGTGTSGYRDYSRDYEIGADGKAAIHGSADPAFRGDRSRWNPEELLVASLSACHKLWYLHLAAEAGITVTAYTDRAEGVMEVGRDGVGRFKSVVLHPTVTVANGDPERARTLHKPAHEKCFIANSVNFAVECEPEIVVAD
;
A
#
# COMPACT_ATOMS: atom_id res chain seq x y z
N MET A 1 -42.79 -9.33 6.23
CA MET A 1 -41.90 -10.35 6.84
C MET A 1 -40.49 -9.86 6.66
N PRO A 2 -39.68 -10.00 7.70
CA PRO A 2 -38.97 -8.85 8.24
C PRO A 2 -37.49 -8.83 7.87
N ASP A 3 -36.96 -7.59 7.99
CA ASP A 3 -35.60 -7.20 8.30
C ASP A 3 -34.61 -8.29 8.74
N ARG A 4 -33.41 -8.27 8.19
CA ARG A 4 -32.21 -8.84 8.81
C ARG A 4 -31.02 -7.88 8.73
N ASP A 5 -30.88 -7.14 9.81
CA ASP A 5 -29.67 -6.90 10.59
C ASP A 5 -28.38 -6.52 9.82
N MET A 6 -28.19 -5.22 9.70
CA MET A 6 -26.85 -4.64 9.70
C MET A 6 -26.31 -4.65 11.12
N PRO A 7 -25.04 -5.03 11.37
CA PRO A 7 -24.42 -4.82 12.67
C PRO A 7 -24.09 -3.34 12.86
N SER A 8 -24.66 -2.76 13.91
CA SER A 8 -24.34 -1.43 14.43
C SER A 8 -22.91 -1.40 14.95
N PHE A 9 -22.12 -0.44 14.49
CA PHE A 9 -20.84 -0.10 15.12
C PHE A 9 -21.11 0.62 16.44
N GLY A 10 -20.91 -0.11 17.55
CA GLY A 10 -20.95 0.46 18.90
C GLY A 10 -19.74 1.33 19.14
N GLU A 11 -20.00 2.57 19.57
CA GLU A 11 -19.02 3.46 20.17
C GLU A 11 -18.68 2.96 21.58
N ASP A 12 -17.58 2.24 21.72
CA ASP A 12 -16.99 1.98 23.03
C ASP A 12 -15.63 2.68 23.12
N GLY A 13 -15.68 3.81 23.84
CA GLY A 13 -14.51 4.58 24.22
C GLY A 13 -13.64 3.85 25.22
N ALA A 14 -12.60 3.20 24.77
CA ALA A 14 -11.48 2.79 25.60
C ALA A 14 -10.35 3.81 25.46
N ARG A 15 -10.23 4.71 26.45
CA ARG A 15 -9.02 5.52 26.66
C ARG A 15 -7.88 4.60 27.05
N GLY A 16 -7.12 4.13 26.09
CA GLY A 16 -5.85 3.46 26.30
C GLY A 16 -4.82 4.50 26.80
N GLN A 17 -4.30 4.28 27.99
CA GLN A 17 -3.20 5.04 28.56
C GLN A 17 -1.98 4.88 27.66
N GLY A 18 -1.53 5.98 27.02
CA GLY A 18 -0.33 6.02 26.21
C GLY A 18 0.91 5.75 27.07
N GLY A 19 1.50 4.58 26.90
CA GLY A 19 2.88 4.35 27.34
C GLY A 19 3.84 5.26 26.55
N PRO A 20 5.06 5.51 27.05
CA PRO A 20 5.98 6.43 26.41
C PRO A 20 6.28 5.93 24.99
N LEU A 21 6.00 6.78 24.00
CA LEU A 21 6.35 6.56 22.61
C LEU A 21 7.84 6.22 22.53
N ALA A 22 8.16 5.02 22.06
CA ALA A 22 9.53 4.62 21.82
C ALA A 22 10.15 5.67 20.87
N ARG A 23 11.17 6.38 21.35
CA ARG A 23 11.92 7.34 20.55
C ARG A 23 12.64 6.56 19.45
N TRP A 24 12.19 6.72 18.23
CA TRP A 24 12.86 6.18 17.04
C TRP A 24 14.30 6.69 17.01
N PRO A 25 15.30 5.82 16.79
CA PRO A 25 16.68 6.27 16.64
C PRO A 25 16.75 7.23 15.45
N GLN A 26 17.26 8.44 15.71
CA GLN A 26 17.55 9.42 14.67
C GLN A 26 18.48 8.78 13.65
N ALA A 27 18.10 8.78 12.37
CA ALA A 27 18.91 8.24 11.30
C ALA A 27 20.25 8.96 11.23
N ASN A 28 21.33 8.31 11.69
CA ASN A 28 22.68 8.80 11.48
C ASN A 28 22.98 8.75 9.98
N HIS A 29 23.27 9.91 9.41
CA HIS A 29 23.70 10.08 8.02
C HIS A 29 24.94 9.23 7.74
N VAL A 30 24.76 8.07 7.13
CA VAL A 30 25.88 7.30 6.55
C VAL A 30 26.26 7.98 5.24
N ARG A 31 27.36 8.72 5.26
CA ARG A 31 28.00 9.22 4.06
C ARG A 31 28.69 8.06 3.35
N GLY A 32 28.08 7.53 2.32
CA GLY A 32 28.70 6.56 1.41
C GLY A 32 28.08 6.68 0.04
N ARG A 33 28.66 7.49 -0.83
CA ARG A 33 28.25 7.61 -2.24
C ARG A 33 28.82 6.43 -3.03
N THR A 34 27.96 5.55 -3.52
CA THR A 34 28.25 4.80 -4.74
C THR A 34 27.34 5.34 -5.84
N VAL A 35 27.94 6.15 -6.72
CA VAL A 35 27.24 6.72 -7.88
C VAL A 35 27.36 5.70 -9.01
N VAL A 36 26.30 4.98 -9.33
CA VAL A 36 26.19 4.26 -10.59
C VAL A 36 25.79 5.27 -11.67
N ARG A 37 26.71 5.64 -12.54
CA ARG A 37 26.44 6.49 -13.70
C ARG A 37 25.83 5.64 -14.81
N PHE A 38 24.58 5.86 -15.12
CA PHE A 38 23.99 5.45 -16.40
C PHE A 38 24.25 6.58 -17.43
N HIS A 39 24.82 6.20 -18.57
CA HIS A 39 25.12 7.12 -19.66
C HIS A 39 23.88 7.36 -20.53
N GLY A 40 23.60 8.64 -20.79
CA GLY A 40 22.99 9.12 -22.02
C GLY A 40 21.48 9.35 -22.03
N GLY A 41 21.09 10.57 -21.80
CA GLY A 41 19.80 11.15 -22.16
C GLY A 41 19.59 12.45 -21.37
N VAL A 42 19.49 13.58 -22.05
CA VAL A 42 19.16 14.88 -21.43
C VAL A 42 17.73 14.77 -20.91
N MET A 43 17.58 14.42 -19.64
CA MET A 43 16.30 14.43 -18.92
C MET A 43 16.08 15.85 -18.42
N ALA A 44 15.20 16.58 -19.08
CA ALA A 44 14.77 17.90 -18.66
C ALA A 44 14.18 17.85 -17.26
N ASN A 45 14.83 18.54 -16.30
CA ASN A 45 14.28 18.96 -15.00
C ASN A 45 13.59 17.88 -14.14
N THR A 46 14.28 16.76 -13.88
CA THR A 46 13.80 15.73 -12.93
C THR A 46 13.92 16.22 -11.50
N ARG A 47 12.81 16.24 -10.75
CA ARG A 47 12.81 16.48 -9.30
C ARG A 47 13.04 15.15 -8.58
N GLU A 48 14.04 15.10 -7.70
CA GLU A 48 14.23 13.98 -6.79
C GLU A 48 13.31 14.12 -5.57
N HIS A 49 12.60 13.06 -5.25
CA HIS A 49 11.87 12.89 -3.98
C HIS A 49 12.53 11.76 -3.19
N ARG A 50 12.79 12.00 -1.89
CA ARG A 50 13.45 11.02 -1.03
C ARG A 50 12.49 10.57 0.06
N TYR A 51 12.43 9.26 0.26
CA TYR A 51 11.59 8.64 1.27
C TYR A 51 12.49 7.81 2.19
N ALA A 52 12.21 7.83 3.50
CA ALA A 52 12.91 7.03 4.49
C ALA A 52 11.87 6.36 5.40
N VAL A 53 12.08 5.10 5.64
CA VAL A 53 11.34 4.30 6.63
C VAL A 53 12.34 3.56 7.50
N SER A 54 11.97 3.27 8.73
CA SER A 54 12.69 2.38 9.64
C SER A 54 11.92 1.10 9.82
N LEU A 55 12.62 -0.01 10.03
CA LEU A 55 12.03 -1.30 10.38
C LEU A 55 12.73 -1.86 11.61
N ILE A 56 11.93 -2.32 12.58
CA ILE A 56 12.42 -2.97 13.80
C ILE A 56 11.78 -4.36 13.85
N TRP A 57 12.63 -5.40 13.93
CA TRP A 57 12.15 -6.75 14.19
C TRP A 57 11.90 -6.95 15.69
N ASN A 58 10.67 -7.31 16.03
CA ASN A 58 10.22 -7.51 17.42
C ASN A 58 10.04 -9.00 17.77
N GLY A 59 10.46 -9.88 16.87
CA GLY A 59 10.21 -11.34 16.95
C GLY A 59 11.26 -12.15 17.71
N ASN A 60 12.22 -11.54 18.41
CA ASN A 60 13.19 -12.29 19.21
C ASN A 60 12.53 -12.80 20.50
N LEU A 61 12.40 -14.11 20.61
CA LEU A 61 11.82 -14.80 21.78
C LEU A 61 12.86 -15.23 22.81
N GLY A 62 14.09 -14.70 22.72
CA GLY A 62 15.18 -14.96 23.67
C GLY A 62 16.37 -15.72 23.07
N THR A 63 16.17 -16.47 21.99
CA THR A 63 17.22 -17.26 21.32
C THR A 63 17.54 -16.77 19.91
N GLY A 64 16.96 -15.65 19.51
CA GLY A 64 17.12 -15.11 18.16
C GLY A 64 16.63 -16.10 17.10
N THR A 65 17.38 -16.23 16.02
CA THR A 65 17.09 -17.14 14.90
C THR A 65 17.76 -18.51 15.04
N SER A 66 17.86 -19.05 16.28
CA SER A 66 18.50 -20.34 16.57
C SER A 66 17.88 -21.52 15.84
N GLY A 67 16.58 -21.45 15.51
CA GLY A 67 15.86 -22.38 14.68
C GLY A 67 14.71 -21.68 13.97
N TYR A 68 14.23 -22.27 12.89
CA TYR A 68 13.14 -21.67 12.08
C TYR A 68 11.85 -21.45 12.87
N ARG A 69 11.66 -22.16 13.99
CA ARG A 69 10.47 -22.08 14.83
C ARG A 69 10.67 -21.27 16.11
N ASP A 70 11.88 -20.77 16.37
CA ASP A 70 12.27 -20.20 17.66
C ASP A 70 12.13 -18.67 17.69
N TYR A 71 11.57 -18.07 16.64
CA TYR A 71 11.33 -16.63 16.56
C TYR A 71 10.01 -16.29 15.87
N SER A 72 9.42 -15.16 16.23
CA SER A 72 8.29 -14.53 15.51
C SER A 72 8.80 -13.71 14.31
N ARG A 73 7.94 -13.54 13.32
CA ARG A 73 8.19 -12.71 12.13
C ARG A 73 7.72 -11.27 12.32
N ASP A 74 7.35 -10.92 13.53
CA ASP A 74 6.76 -9.63 13.86
C ASP A 74 7.76 -8.49 13.73
N TYR A 75 7.32 -7.40 13.12
CA TYR A 75 8.11 -6.19 12.95
C TYR A 75 7.23 -4.94 13.02
N GLU A 76 7.86 -3.81 13.17
CA GLU A 76 7.25 -2.50 13.04
C GLU A 76 7.94 -1.69 11.96
N ILE A 77 7.15 -1.05 11.10
CA ILE A 77 7.61 -0.04 10.15
C ILE A 77 7.22 1.33 10.68
N GLY A 78 8.17 2.26 10.72
CA GLY A 78 7.96 3.63 11.14
C GLY A 78 8.50 4.64 10.13
N ALA A 79 7.94 5.84 10.20
CA ALA A 79 8.48 7.03 9.57
C ALA A 79 8.20 8.23 10.49
N ASP A 80 9.00 9.30 10.36
CA ASP A 80 8.88 10.48 11.20
C ASP A 80 7.45 11.07 11.16
N GLY A 81 6.86 11.27 12.36
CA GLY A 81 5.53 11.86 12.51
C GLY A 81 4.36 10.97 12.11
N LYS A 82 4.58 9.67 11.87
CA LYS A 82 3.52 8.73 11.47
C LYS A 82 3.30 7.65 12.52
N ALA A 83 2.07 7.12 12.56
CA ALA A 83 1.78 5.92 13.32
C ALA A 83 2.57 4.73 12.76
N ALA A 84 3.00 3.83 13.64
CA ALA A 84 3.70 2.61 13.23
C ALA A 84 2.74 1.65 12.49
N ILE A 85 3.28 0.94 11.51
CA ILE A 85 2.62 -0.19 10.87
C ILE A 85 3.17 -1.46 11.51
N HIS A 86 2.29 -2.24 12.15
CA HIS A 86 2.63 -3.54 12.70
C HIS A 86 2.54 -4.59 11.61
N GLY A 87 3.66 -5.26 11.34
CA GLY A 87 3.77 -6.24 10.28
C GLY A 87 4.25 -7.61 10.78
N SER A 88 4.04 -8.61 9.94
CA SER A 88 4.57 -9.96 10.07
C SER A 88 4.73 -10.57 8.66
N ALA A 89 5.15 -11.82 8.56
CA ALA A 89 5.12 -12.56 7.28
C ALA A 89 3.69 -13.03 6.97
N ASP A 90 3.49 -13.49 5.73
CA ASP A 90 2.28 -14.25 5.39
C ASP A 90 2.16 -15.50 6.27
N PRO A 91 0.93 -15.93 6.64
CA PRO A 91 0.69 -17.14 7.43
C PRO A 91 1.33 -18.41 6.84
N ALA A 92 1.43 -18.52 5.51
CA ALA A 92 2.14 -19.63 4.86
C ALA A 92 3.64 -19.69 5.24
N PHE A 93 4.22 -18.55 5.62
CA PHE A 93 5.60 -18.41 6.09
C PHE A 93 5.70 -18.23 7.62
N ARG A 94 4.67 -18.68 8.37
CA ARG A 94 4.55 -18.62 9.83
C ARG A 94 4.40 -17.21 10.39
N GLY A 95 3.81 -16.31 9.62
CA GLY A 95 3.44 -14.97 10.06
C GLY A 95 2.14 -14.94 10.87
N ASP A 96 1.87 -13.79 11.47
CA ASP A 96 0.63 -13.47 12.18
C ASP A 96 -0.39 -12.86 11.21
N ARG A 97 -1.53 -13.56 11.01
CA ARG A 97 -2.61 -13.11 10.11
C ARG A 97 -3.24 -11.78 10.52
N SER A 98 -3.11 -11.37 11.76
CA SER A 98 -3.67 -10.09 12.24
C SER A 98 -2.79 -8.88 11.92
N ARG A 99 -1.61 -9.10 11.32
CA ARG A 99 -0.62 -8.07 10.97
C ARG A 99 -0.47 -7.96 9.46
N TRP A 100 -0.08 -6.78 9.00
CA TRP A 100 0.23 -6.57 7.59
C TRP A 100 1.45 -7.37 7.15
N ASN A 101 1.36 -8.04 6.00
CA ASN A 101 2.54 -8.64 5.39
C ASN A 101 3.08 -7.74 4.26
N PRO A 102 4.32 -7.94 3.80
CA PRO A 102 4.93 -7.14 2.73
C PRO A 102 4.17 -7.18 1.42
N GLU A 103 3.55 -8.31 1.11
CA GLU A 103 2.77 -8.54 -0.09
C GLU A 103 1.51 -7.67 -0.09
N GLU A 104 0.77 -7.66 1.02
CA GLU A 104 -0.41 -6.79 1.20
C GLU A 104 -0.03 -5.31 1.15
N LEU A 105 1.10 -4.92 1.74
CA LEU A 105 1.60 -3.53 1.69
C LEU A 105 1.93 -3.11 0.26
N LEU A 106 2.48 -4.00 -0.57
CA LEU A 106 2.75 -3.72 -1.98
C LEU A 106 1.45 -3.51 -2.76
N VAL A 107 0.46 -4.40 -2.59
CA VAL A 107 -0.87 -4.27 -3.23
C VAL A 107 -1.55 -2.98 -2.78
N ALA A 108 -1.53 -2.69 -1.47
CA ALA A 108 -2.11 -1.46 -0.91
C ALA A 108 -1.43 -0.19 -1.46
N SER A 109 -0.12 -0.21 -1.68
CA SER A 109 0.61 0.93 -2.26
C SER A 109 0.21 1.19 -3.72
N LEU A 110 -0.03 0.15 -4.51
CA LEU A 110 -0.53 0.25 -5.89
C LEU A 110 -1.93 0.88 -5.93
N SER A 111 -2.85 0.35 -5.13
CA SER A 111 -4.21 0.87 -4.99
C SER A 111 -4.22 2.34 -4.56
N ALA A 112 -3.47 2.68 -3.50
CA ALA A 112 -3.40 4.04 -2.98
C ALA A 112 -2.82 5.03 -4.00
N CYS A 113 -1.76 4.65 -4.72
CA CYS A 113 -1.13 5.50 -5.73
C CYS A 113 -2.08 5.76 -6.91
N HIS A 114 -2.75 4.71 -7.41
CA HIS A 114 -3.74 4.81 -8.47
C HIS A 114 -4.90 5.74 -8.08
N LYS A 115 -5.48 5.53 -6.88
CA LYS A 115 -6.54 6.41 -6.35
C LYS A 115 -6.13 7.88 -6.34
N LEU A 116 -4.93 8.20 -5.87
CA LEU A 116 -4.47 9.59 -5.77
C LEU A 116 -4.37 10.26 -7.16
N TRP A 117 -3.84 9.56 -8.15
CA TRP A 117 -3.81 10.06 -9.52
C TRP A 117 -5.20 10.17 -10.15
N TYR A 118 -6.06 9.19 -9.92
CA TYR A 118 -7.44 9.23 -10.40
C TYR A 118 -8.20 10.44 -9.87
N LEU A 119 -8.17 10.67 -8.54
CA LEU A 119 -8.86 11.80 -7.93
C LEU A 119 -8.34 13.16 -8.44
N HIS A 120 -7.02 13.26 -8.64
CA HIS A 120 -6.42 14.46 -9.24
C HIS A 120 -6.97 14.72 -10.65
N LEU A 121 -6.93 13.72 -11.52
CA LEU A 121 -7.43 13.83 -12.90
C LEU A 121 -8.93 14.07 -12.98
N ALA A 122 -9.71 13.46 -12.08
CA ALA A 122 -11.14 13.70 -11.98
C ALA A 122 -11.44 15.17 -11.64
N ALA A 123 -10.72 15.74 -10.67
CA ALA A 123 -10.87 17.14 -10.30
C ALA A 123 -10.49 18.09 -11.46
N GLU A 124 -9.38 17.82 -12.17
CA GLU A 124 -8.98 18.58 -13.35
C GLU A 124 -10.01 18.49 -14.49
N ALA A 125 -10.70 17.34 -14.60
CA ALA A 125 -11.75 17.12 -15.60
C ALA A 125 -13.11 17.71 -15.23
N GLY A 126 -13.25 18.33 -14.03
CA GLY A 126 -14.51 18.85 -13.52
C GLY A 126 -15.50 17.77 -13.08
N ILE A 127 -15.02 16.58 -12.75
CA ILE A 127 -15.79 15.45 -12.23
C ILE A 127 -15.75 15.47 -10.72
N THR A 128 -16.92 15.49 -10.08
CA THR A 128 -17.04 15.49 -8.62
C THR A 128 -17.19 14.05 -8.13
N VAL A 129 -16.12 13.50 -7.56
CA VAL A 129 -16.12 12.19 -6.90
C VAL A 129 -16.45 12.37 -5.43
N THR A 130 -17.43 11.63 -4.92
CA THR A 130 -17.87 11.67 -3.51
C THR A 130 -17.47 10.45 -2.70
N ALA A 131 -17.23 9.31 -3.37
CA ALA A 131 -16.70 8.12 -2.71
C ALA A 131 -15.76 7.35 -3.65
N TYR A 132 -14.78 6.68 -3.06
CA TYR A 132 -13.87 5.78 -3.76
C TYR A 132 -13.51 4.62 -2.83
N THR A 133 -13.79 3.41 -3.28
CA THR A 133 -13.33 2.18 -2.61
C THR A 133 -12.59 1.33 -3.64
N ASP A 134 -11.69 0.48 -3.17
CA ASP A 134 -10.96 -0.44 -4.05
C ASP A 134 -10.73 -1.77 -3.32
N ARG A 135 -10.99 -2.88 -4.00
CA ARG A 135 -10.69 -4.24 -3.56
C ARG A 135 -9.59 -4.82 -4.43
N ALA A 136 -8.39 -4.29 -4.26
CA ALA A 136 -7.24 -4.74 -5.04
C ALA A 136 -6.84 -6.17 -4.67
N GLU A 137 -6.55 -6.99 -5.68
CA GLU A 137 -6.15 -8.38 -5.55
C GLU A 137 -4.79 -8.60 -6.21
N GLY A 138 -3.89 -9.31 -5.52
CA GLY A 138 -2.57 -9.66 -6.03
C GLY A 138 -2.36 -11.17 -6.12
N VAL A 139 -1.75 -11.63 -7.19
CA VAL A 139 -1.37 -13.04 -7.37
C VAL A 139 0.15 -13.16 -7.36
N MET A 140 0.67 -13.95 -6.41
CA MET A 140 2.08 -14.29 -6.30
C MET A 140 2.29 -15.78 -6.60
N GLU A 141 3.35 -16.09 -7.33
CA GLU A 141 3.80 -17.46 -7.59
C GLU A 141 5.11 -17.72 -6.85
N VAL A 142 5.21 -18.88 -6.20
CA VAL A 142 6.43 -19.32 -5.54
C VAL A 142 6.92 -20.61 -6.20
N GLY A 143 8.15 -20.59 -6.71
CA GLY A 143 8.81 -21.74 -7.33
C GLY A 143 9.19 -22.81 -6.30
N ARG A 144 9.56 -24.00 -6.79
CA ARG A 144 10.03 -25.12 -5.94
C ARG A 144 11.33 -24.81 -5.22
N ASP A 145 12.10 -23.86 -5.72
CA ASP A 145 13.32 -23.32 -5.16
C ASP A 145 13.09 -22.30 -4.05
N GLY A 146 11.81 -21.96 -3.76
CA GLY A 146 11.41 -20.93 -2.79
C GLY A 146 11.50 -19.51 -3.29
N VAL A 147 11.84 -19.30 -4.58
CA VAL A 147 11.83 -17.95 -5.18
C VAL A 147 10.40 -17.59 -5.59
N GLY A 148 9.90 -16.46 -5.07
CA GLY A 148 8.56 -15.96 -5.36
C GLY A 148 8.58 -14.59 -6.02
N ARG A 149 7.52 -14.30 -6.79
CA ARG A 149 7.27 -12.99 -7.39
C ARG A 149 5.79 -12.78 -7.67
N PHE A 150 5.37 -11.54 -7.66
CA PHE A 150 4.04 -11.20 -8.17
C PHE A 150 3.95 -11.51 -9.66
N LYS A 151 2.83 -12.11 -10.05
CA LYS A 151 2.43 -12.33 -11.43
C LYS A 151 1.58 -11.19 -11.95
N SER A 152 0.62 -10.74 -11.13
CA SER A 152 -0.29 -9.64 -11.45
C SER A 152 -0.89 -9.02 -10.19
N VAL A 153 -1.35 -7.80 -10.35
CA VAL A 153 -2.27 -7.13 -9.41
C VAL A 153 -3.43 -6.57 -10.23
N VAL A 154 -4.66 -6.77 -9.75
CA VAL A 154 -5.87 -6.19 -10.35
C VAL A 154 -6.51 -5.25 -9.32
N LEU A 155 -6.75 -4.01 -9.72
CA LEU A 155 -7.46 -3.00 -8.95
C LEU A 155 -8.94 -3.06 -9.35
N HIS A 156 -9.85 -3.06 -8.37
CA HIS A 156 -11.31 -3.05 -8.58
C HIS A 156 -11.93 -1.82 -7.92
N PRO A 157 -11.63 -0.60 -8.40
CA PRO A 157 -12.18 0.60 -7.80
C PRO A 157 -13.65 0.75 -8.12
N THR A 158 -14.44 1.05 -7.09
CA THR A 158 -15.82 1.56 -7.22
C THR A 158 -15.81 3.04 -6.89
N VAL A 159 -16.25 3.87 -7.83
CA VAL A 159 -16.18 5.33 -7.74
C VAL A 159 -17.59 5.91 -7.82
N THR A 160 -17.99 6.67 -6.81
CA THR A 160 -19.26 7.41 -6.82
C THR A 160 -19.05 8.83 -7.33
N VAL A 161 -19.78 9.19 -8.39
CA VAL A 161 -19.72 10.49 -9.06
C VAL A 161 -21.01 11.25 -8.81
N ALA A 162 -20.93 12.41 -8.18
CA ALA A 162 -22.09 13.29 -7.95
C ALA A 162 -22.34 14.28 -9.08
N ASN A 163 -21.29 14.62 -9.85
CA ASN A 163 -21.41 15.52 -11.00
C ASN A 163 -20.30 15.20 -12.03
N GLY A 164 -20.64 15.31 -13.31
CA GLY A 164 -19.75 15.05 -14.43
C GLY A 164 -20.20 13.86 -15.28
N ASP A 165 -19.49 13.62 -16.37
CA ASP A 165 -19.76 12.52 -17.29
C ASP A 165 -19.20 11.19 -16.74
N PRO A 166 -20.05 10.17 -16.48
CA PRO A 166 -19.60 8.87 -15.96
C PRO A 166 -18.65 8.12 -16.90
N GLU A 167 -18.85 8.23 -18.22
CA GLU A 167 -17.96 7.57 -19.18
C GLU A 167 -16.59 8.23 -19.20
N ARG A 168 -16.55 9.56 -19.10
CA ARG A 168 -15.29 10.28 -18.92
C ARG A 168 -14.62 9.87 -17.61
N ALA A 169 -15.39 9.75 -16.49
CA ALA A 169 -14.87 9.26 -15.21
C ALA A 169 -14.23 7.88 -15.37
N ARG A 170 -14.88 6.95 -16.08
CA ARG A 170 -14.33 5.62 -16.36
C ARG A 170 -13.02 5.69 -17.14
N THR A 171 -12.95 6.50 -18.16
CA THR A 171 -11.76 6.60 -19.03
C THR A 171 -10.55 7.22 -18.36
N LEU A 172 -10.73 7.98 -17.25
CA LEU A 172 -9.62 8.56 -16.49
C LEU A 172 -8.76 7.54 -15.75
N HIS A 173 -9.23 6.30 -15.57
CA HIS A 173 -8.41 5.26 -14.95
C HIS A 173 -7.18 4.90 -15.79
N LYS A 174 -7.26 5.00 -17.10
CA LYS A 174 -6.12 4.75 -17.99
C LYS A 174 -4.97 5.75 -17.77
N PRO A 175 -5.16 7.08 -17.90
CA PRO A 175 -4.10 8.04 -17.60
C PRO A 175 -3.68 8.04 -16.12
N ALA A 176 -4.57 7.67 -15.18
CA ALA A 176 -4.19 7.49 -13.79
C ALA A 176 -3.18 6.34 -13.61
N HIS A 177 -3.39 5.23 -14.31
CA HIS A 177 -2.44 4.10 -14.35
C HIS A 177 -1.10 4.52 -14.96
N GLU A 178 -1.10 5.20 -16.12
CA GLU A 178 0.11 5.67 -16.80
C GLU A 178 0.96 6.61 -15.93
N LYS A 179 0.31 7.39 -15.05
CA LYS A 179 0.96 8.31 -14.11
C LYS A 179 1.28 7.70 -12.74
N CYS A 180 0.79 6.51 -12.44
CA CYS A 180 1.00 5.85 -11.14
C CYS A 180 2.47 5.50 -10.93
N PHE A 181 3.15 6.18 -10.00
CA PHE A 181 4.57 5.98 -9.73
C PHE A 181 4.87 4.55 -9.28
N ILE A 182 4.00 3.96 -8.47
CA ILE A 182 4.20 2.60 -7.97
C ILE A 182 4.01 1.57 -9.10
N ALA A 183 2.99 1.73 -9.95
CA ALA A 183 2.79 0.85 -11.10
C ALA A 183 3.98 0.93 -12.09
N ASN A 184 4.55 2.14 -12.29
CA ASN A 184 5.75 2.32 -13.12
C ASN A 184 7.04 1.79 -12.46
N SER A 185 6.99 1.36 -11.20
CA SER A 185 8.15 0.86 -10.44
C SER A 185 8.15 -0.65 -10.24
N VAL A 186 7.15 -1.37 -10.75
CA VAL A 186 7.05 -2.84 -10.70
C VAL A 186 7.20 -3.44 -12.09
N ASN A 187 7.52 -4.74 -12.17
CA ASN A 187 7.79 -5.44 -13.44
C ASN A 187 6.77 -6.55 -13.75
N PHE A 188 5.62 -6.52 -13.09
CA PHE A 188 4.48 -7.41 -13.33
C PHE A 188 3.27 -6.61 -13.80
N ALA A 189 2.26 -7.29 -14.34
CA ALA A 189 1.04 -6.66 -14.84
C ALA A 189 0.23 -6.04 -13.68
N VAL A 190 -0.17 -4.78 -13.85
CA VAL A 190 -1.13 -4.09 -12.97
C VAL A 190 -2.32 -3.68 -13.82
N GLU A 191 -3.46 -4.30 -13.58
CA GLU A 191 -4.70 -4.07 -14.31
C GLU A 191 -5.68 -3.28 -13.44
N CYS A 192 -6.70 -2.67 -14.07
CA CYS A 192 -7.73 -1.89 -13.37
C CYS A 192 -9.08 -2.14 -14.02
N GLU A 193 -10.04 -2.63 -13.24
CA GLU A 193 -11.42 -2.95 -13.63
C GLU A 193 -12.39 -2.04 -12.85
N PRO A 194 -12.59 -0.80 -13.29
CA PRO A 194 -13.36 0.18 -12.54
C PRO A 194 -14.87 0.03 -12.70
N GLU A 195 -15.59 0.29 -11.61
CA GLU A 195 -17.03 0.53 -11.59
C GLU A 195 -17.31 2.00 -11.29
N ILE A 196 -18.20 2.63 -12.08
CA ILE A 196 -18.65 4.00 -11.85
C ILE A 196 -20.10 3.98 -11.42
N VAL A 197 -20.40 4.56 -10.27
CA VAL A 197 -21.74 4.73 -9.70
C VAL A 197 -22.09 6.23 -9.75
N VAL A 198 -23.26 6.55 -10.27
CA VAL A 198 -23.78 7.93 -10.23
C VAL A 198 -24.55 8.10 -8.93
N ALA A 199 -24.24 9.16 -8.17
CA ALA A 199 -25.01 9.49 -6.98
C ALA A 199 -26.43 9.98 -7.39
N ASP A 200 -27.43 9.57 -6.62
CA ASP A 200 -28.82 10.00 -6.77
C ASP A 200 -29.00 11.50 -6.48
#